data_734a4334bf1eaace5df454b9680f3e76
#
_entry.id   734a4334bf1eaace5df454b9680f3e76
#
_cell.length_a   1.000
_cell.length_b   1.000
_cell.length_c   1.000
_cell.angle_alpha   90.00
_cell.angle_beta   90.00
_cell.angle_gamma   90.00
#
_symmetry.space_group_name_H-M   'P 1'
#
loop_
_entity.id
_entity.type
_entity.pdbx_description
1 polymer ?
#
loop_
_entity_poly.entity_id
_entity_poly.type
_entity_poly.pdbx_seq_one_letter_code
_entity_poly.pdbx_strand_id
1 'polypeptide(L)'
;MSEQTLFKVTVDNITIEVPAGTTILQAARQIGGAVAPPAMCYYSKLQGSGGKCRTCLVEVSKGSEKDPRPMPKLVASCRTTVMDGMEVKNITSEKVIDARAGIVEFLLLNHPLDCPICDQAGECHLQDLSFEHGKSSTRYEFQRRTFKKHDLGKHIQLHMTRCILCYRCVFTADQLTNKRVHGILDRGDHAEIATHIEKSLDNDFIGNVIDVCPVGALTDKTFRFKNRVWFLKPMDAHRDCPTCSGRVTLWNRGDEVFRVTARKDEWGEIEDTPEGKPGWICNTCRFDKKHTNDWVIEGPREINRHSVIAQGHYAGKLGMTKPTETFKAVNDGRAPHLLMDIHHESEVNLPSVRLSENEGPSHGTTFNTNSNNA
;
A
#
# COMPACT_ATOMS: atom_id res chain seq x y z
N MET A 1 7.81 -17.57 35.09
CA MET A 1 7.74 -16.49 34.11
C MET A 1 9.18 -16.03 33.90
N SER A 2 9.79 -16.34 32.74
CA SER A 2 11.15 -15.86 32.43
C SER A 2 11.10 -14.34 32.30
N GLU A 3 11.93 -13.62 33.05
CA GLU A 3 12.14 -12.18 32.86
C GLU A 3 12.51 -11.93 31.39
N GLN A 4 11.63 -11.24 30.68
CA GLN A 4 11.94 -10.82 29.31
C GLN A 4 13.01 -9.71 29.39
N THR A 5 14.16 -9.96 28.81
CA THR A 5 15.20 -8.93 28.68
C THR A 5 14.65 -7.79 27.81
N LEU A 6 14.59 -6.59 28.38
CA LEU A 6 14.18 -5.37 27.66
C LEU A 6 15.42 -4.65 27.15
N PHE A 7 15.34 -4.14 25.92
CA PHE A 7 16.36 -3.33 25.26
C PHE A 7 15.83 -1.91 25.06
N LYS A 8 16.71 -0.93 25.31
CA LYS A 8 16.44 0.48 25.01
C LYS A 8 16.79 0.76 23.55
N VAL A 9 15.89 1.42 22.83
CA VAL A 9 16.14 1.89 21.48
C VAL A 9 15.61 3.32 21.31
N THR A 10 16.41 4.14 20.66
CA THR A 10 16.02 5.51 20.31
C THR A 10 15.77 5.60 18.81
N VAL A 11 14.57 6.02 18.41
CA VAL A 11 14.23 6.24 17.00
C VAL A 11 13.81 7.69 16.82
N ASP A 12 14.50 8.44 15.96
CA ASP A 12 14.30 9.88 15.73
C ASP A 12 14.16 10.68 17.05
N ASN A 13 15.07 10.44 18.01
CA ASN A 13 15.12 11.07 19.33
C ASN A 13 14.03 10.62 20.35
N ILE A 14 13.19 9.65 20.02
CA ILE A 14 12.22 9.08 20.96
C ILE A 14 12.74 7.72 21.44
N THR A 15 12.91 7.58 22.75
CA THR A 15 13.42 6.36 23.38
C THR A 15 12.28 5.52 23.91
N ILE A 16 12.30 4.21 23.60
CA ILE A 16 11.38 3.22 24.14
C ILE A 16 12.14 1.97 24.61
N GLU A 17 11.49 1.17 25.44
CA GLU A 17 11.97 -0.16 25.86
C GLU A 17 11.13 -1.23 25.15
N VAL A 18 11.81 -2.20 24.56
CA VAL A 18 11.17 -3.29 23.82
C VAL A 18 11.80 -4.63 24.16
N PRO A 19 11.05 -5.73 24.07
CA PRO A 19 11.60 -7.07 24.29
C PRO A 19 12.73 -7.41 23.31
N ALA A 20 13.71 -8.17 23.77
CA ALA A 20 14.76 -8.71 22.93
C ALA A 20 14.16 -9.49 21.73
N GLY A 21 14.73 -9.31 20.54
CA GLY A 21 14.22 -9.89 19.29
C GLY A 21 13.21 -9.02 18.54
N THR A 22 12.74 -7.93 19.12
CA THR A 22 11.90 -6.93 18.42
C THR A 22 12.70 -6.31 17.28
N THR A 23 12.08 -6.13 16.11
CA THR A 23 12.69 -5.42 14.98
C THR A 23 12.59 -3.91 15.14
N ILE A 24 13.49 -3.17 14.48
CA ILE A 24 13.43 -1.70 14.49
C ILE A 24 12.06 -1.19 13.99
N LEU A 25 11.48 -1.84 12.97
CA LEU A 25 10.16 -1.47 12.48
C LEU A 25 9.07 -1.66 13.54
N GLN A 26 9.09 -2.78 14.27
CA GLN A 26 8.11 -3.04 15.33
C GLN A 26 8.25 -2.03 16.47
N ALA A 27 9.48 -1.71 16.84
CA ALA A 27 9.75 -0.67 17.84
C ALA A 27 9.24 0.71 17.37
N ALA A 28 9.56 1.11 16.15
CA ALA A 28 9.10 2.37 15.57
C ALA A 28 7.57 2.45 15.46
N ARG A 29 6.88 1.34 15.16
CA ARG A 29 5.41 1.27 15.13
C ARG A 29 4.77 1.43 16.51
N GLN A 30 5.45 1.02 17.58
CA GLN A 30 4.96 1.29 18.96
C GLN A 30 5.05 2.79 19.31
N ILE A 31 6.00 3.51 18.74
CA ILE A 31 6.07 4.98 18.85
C ILE A 31 4.96 5.62 18.03
N GLY A 32 4.72 5.10 16.81
CA GLY A 32 3.67 5.57 15.91
C GLY A 32 4.04 6.77 15.07
N GLY A 33 3.05 7.28 14.34
CA GLY A 33 3.16 8.49 13.51
C GLY A 33 4.25 8.42 12.43
N ALA A 34 4.86 9.55 12.13
CA ALA A 34 5.88 9.69 11.10
C ALA A 34 7.21 8.98 11.42
N VAL A 35 7.43 8.63 12.70
CA VAL A 35 8.63 7.91 13.15
C VAL A 35 8.66 6.48 12.63
N ALA A 36 7.49 5.87 12.41
CA ALA A 36 7.38 4.53 11.85
C ALA A 36 7.68 4.53 10.35
N PRO A 37 8.77 3.90 9.88
CA PRO A 37 9.07 3.85 8.46
C PRO A 37 8.02 3.04 7.69
N PRO A 38 7.68 3.43 6.44
CA PRO A 38 6.74 2.68 5.62
C PRO A 38 7.30 1.29 5.28
N ALA A 39 6.43 0.28 5.22
CA ALA A 39 6.86 -1.10 4.99
C ALA A 39 5.88 -1.88 4.11
N MET A 40 6.01 -1.78 2.79
CA MET A 40 5.05 -2.37 1.85
C MET A 40 5.11 -3.90 1.77
N CYS A 41 6.24 -4.54 2.05
CA CYS A 41 6.35 -6.00 1.97
C CYS A 41 6.27 -6.71 3.33
N TYR A 42 6.42 -5.98 4.43
CA TYR A 42 6.25 -6.50 5.78
C TYR A 42 4.76 -6.57 6.15
N TYR A 43 4.38 -7.65 6.79
CA TYR A 43 3.03 -7.86 7.33
C TYR A 43 3.13 -8.68 8.61
N SER A 44 2.70 -8.14 9.74
CA SER A 44 2.94 -8.74 11.07
C SER A 44 2.34 -10.13 11.21
N LYS A 45 1.20 -10.38 10.57
CA LYS A 45 0.48 -11.65 10.62
C LYS A 45 1.03 -12.73 9.68
N LEU A 46 2.06 -12.42 8.88
CA LEU A 46 2.65 -13.33 7.90
C LEU A 46 4.11 -13.61 8.22
N GLN A 47 4.40 -14.83 8.64
CA GLN A 47 5.78 -15.26 8.90
C GLN A 47 6.62 -15.17 7.62
N GLY A 48 7.88 -14.74 7.77
CA GLY A 48 8.80 -14.60 6.63
C GLY A 48 8.56 -13.38 5.74
N SER A 49 7.52 -12.59 5.97
CA SER A 49 7.29 -11.33 5.25
C SER A 49 8.39 -10.30 5.56
N GLY A 50 8.56 -9.29 4.70
CA GLY A 50 9.57 -8.23 4.88
C GLY A 50 10.86 -8.45 4.08
N GLY A 51 11.73 -7.42 4.06
CA GLY A 51 13.06 -7.43 3.47
C GLY A 51 13.13 -7.28 1.94
N LYS A 52 12.01 -7.11 1.22
CA LYS A 52 11.95 -7.12 -0.25
C LYS A 52 11.80 -5.72 -0.85
N CYS A 53 10.82 -4.93 -0.45
CA CYS A 53 10.52 -3.63 -1.04
C CYS A 53 11.54 -2.53 -0.71
N ARG A 54 12.22 -2.62 0.40
CA ARG A 54 13.22 -1.66 0.90
C ARG A 54 12.68 -0.28 1.29
N THR A 55 11.38 -0.06 1.27
CA THR A 55 10.80 1.24 1.68
C THR A 55 11.06 1.57 3.15
N CYS A 56 11.33 0.55 3.96
CA CYS A 56 11.60 0.65 5.40
C CYS A 56 13.09 0.85 5.76
N LEU A 57 13.92 1.32 4.83
CA LEU A 57 15.33 1.62 5.15
C LEU A 57 15.43 2.71 6.22
N VAL A 58 16.38 2.50 7.13
CA VAL A 58 16.74 3.43 8.21
C VAL A 58 18.25 3.49 8.38
N GLU A 59 18.75 4.55 8.99
CA GLU A 59 20.16 4.72 9.36
C GLU A 59 20.34 4.35 10.83
N VAL A 60 21.30 3.49 11.13
CA VAL A 60 21.69 3.19 12.50
C VAL A 60 22.93 4.01 12.82
N SER A 61 22.76 5.07 13.61
CA SER A 61 23.83 6.00 14.01
C SER A 61 24.68 5.48 15.16
N LYS A 62 24.11 4.60 16.00
CA LYS A 62 24.79 3.89 17.08
C LYS A 62 24.29 2.45 17.11
N GLY A 63 25.18 1.47 17.04
CA GLY A 63 24.81 0.05 16.98
C GLY A 63 24.25 -0.48 18.30
N SER A 64 24.98 -0.29 19.40
CA SER A 64 24.56 -0.70 20.75
C SER A 64 25.40 0.00 21.81
N GLU A 65 25.09 -0.22 23.09
CA GLU A 65 25.95 0.25 24.19
C GLU A 65 27.34 -0.43 24.17
N LYS A 66 27.40 -1.70 23.76
CA LYS A 66 28.66 -2.47 23.71
C LYS A 66 29.47 -2.18 22.45
N ASP A 67 28.81 -1.84 21.36
CA ASP A 67 29.46 -1.46 20.09
C ASP A 67 28.78 -0.20 19.53
N PRO A 68 29.27 1.00 19.89
CA PRO A 68 28.64 2.26 19.53
C PRO A 68 28.89 2.69 18.07
N ARG A 69 29.60 1.87 17.28
CA ARG A 69 29.91 2.22 15.89
C ARG A 69 28.62 2.29 15.06
N PRO A 70 28.51 3.30 14.16
CA PRO A 70 27.38 3.37 13.23
C PRO A 70 27.46 2.22 12.23
N MET A 71 26.30 1.79 11.75
CA MET A 71 26.25 0.84 10.64
C MET A 71 26.61 1.57 9.32
N PRO A 72 27.52 1.03 8.51
CA PRO A 72 28.03 1.75 7.33
C PRO A 72 27.00 1.90 6.21
N LYS A 73 25.95 1.09 6.23
CA LYS A 73 24.87 1.07 5.20
C LYS A 73 23.51 1.20 5.87
N LEU A 74 22.56 1.77 5.12
CA LEU A 74 21.16 1.75 5.53
C LEU A 74 20.67 0.31 5.66
N VAL A 75 19.89 0.04 6.70
CA VAL A 75 19.38 -1.29 7.00
C VAL A 75 17.85 -1.34 6.84
N ALA A 76 17.33 -2.52 6.52
CA ALA A 76 15.90 -2.75 6.44
C ALA A 76 15.33 -2.93 7.85
N SER A 77 14.64 -1.93 8.39
CA SER A 77 14.09 -1.93 9.75
C SER A 77 13.18 -3.12 10.05
N CYS A 78 12.49 -3.64 9.03
CA CYS A 78 11.61 -4.81 9.18
C CYS A 78 12.35 -6.15 9.37
N ARG A 79 13.68 -6.17 9.24
CA ARG A 79 14.54 -7.37 9.37
C ARG A 79 15.69 -7.21 10.33
N THR A 80 15.97 -5.99 10.76
CA THR A 80 17.04 -5.70 11.70
C THR A 80 16.44 -5.66 13.09
N THR A 81 16.95 -6.52 13.99
CA THR A 81 16.54 -6.55 15.40
C THR A 81 17.21 -5.43 16.17
N VAL A 82 16.50 -4.94 17.17
CA VAL A 82 17.00 -3.94 18.11
C VAL A 82 18.11 -4.55 18.97
N MET A 83 19.13 -3.74 19.23
CA MET A 83 20.17 -4.00 20.24
C MET A 83 20.08 -2.94 21.33
N ASP A 84 20.50 -3.29 22.55
CA ASP A 84 20.41 -2.38 23.69
C ASP A 84 21.26 -1.12 23.49
N GLY A 85 20.63 0.07 23.67
CA GLY A 85 21.23 1.38 23.43
C GLY A 85 21.38 1.75 21.96
N MET A 86 20.68 1.06 21.03
CA MET A 86 20.70 1.39 19.61
C MET A 86 20.04 2.74 19.33
N GLU A 87 20.66 3.52 18.44
CA GLU A 87 20.11 4.78 17.93
C GLU A 87 19.86 4.71 16.43
N VAL A 88 18.64 5.03 16.05
CA VAL A 88 18.12 4.90 14.68
C VAL A 88 17.57 6.23 14.20
N LYS A 89 17.87 6.61 12.96
CA LYS A 89 17.33 7.78 12.29
C LYS A 89 16.49 7.35 11.10
N ASN A 90 15.26 7.83 11.06
CA ASN A 90 14.31 7.64 9.96
C ASN A 90 14.07 8.96 9.22
N ILE A 91 13.16 9.80 9.73
CA ILE A 91 12.83 11.09 9.12
C ILE A 91 13.88 12.16 9.38
N THR A 92 14.74 11.98 10.36
CA THR A 92 15.84 12.89 10.71
C THR A 92 17.12 12.65 9.90
N SER A 93 17.14 11.67 8.99
CA SER A 93 18.28 11.35 8.13
C SER A 93 18.00 11.71 6.68
N GLU A 94 18.76 12.65 6.12
CA GLU A 94 18.69 12.99 4.68
C GLU A 94 19.01 11.80 3.79
N LYS A 95 19.97 10.95 4.20
CA LYS A 95 20.32 9.72 3.47
C LYS A 95 19.14 8.77 3.35
N VAL A 96 18.32 8.64 4.42
CA VAL A 96 17.13 7.79 4.41
C VAL A 96 16.07 8.38 3.50
N ILE A 97 15.85 9.69 3.57
CA ILE A 97 14.88 10.40 2.74
C ILE A 97 15.23 10.24 1.26
N ASP A 98 16.46 10.49 0.87
CA ASP A 98 16.89 10.36 -0.53
C ASP A 98 16.86 8.89 -1.01
N ALA A 99 17.33 7.95 -0.18
CA ALA A 99 17.27 6.53 -0.52
C ALA A 99 15.82 6.06 -0.71
N ARG A 100 14.90 6.50 0.14
CA ARG A 100 13.47 6.16 0.03
C ARG A 100 12.86 6.74 -1.24
N ALA A 101 13.19 7.98 -1.60
CA ALA A 101 12.75 8.58 -2.86
C ALA A 101 13.23 7.77 -4.07
N GLY A 102 14.50 7.31 -4.06
CA GLY A 102 15.05 6.43 -5.11
C GLY A 102 14.35 5.06 -5.16
N ILE A 103 13.98 4.49 -4.00
CA ILE A 103 13.24 3.22 -3.94
C ILE A 103 11.83 3.39 -4.50
N VAL A 104 11.14 4.47 -4.16
CA VAL A 104 9.81 4.76 -4.71
C VAL A 104 9.89 4.92 -6.23
N GLU A 105 10.87 5.67 -6.74
CA GLU A 105 11.14 5.78 -8.18
C GLU A 105 11.33 4.40 -8.82
N PHE A 106 12.14 3.54 -8.20
CA PHE A 106 12.37 2.16 -8.68
C PHE A 106 11.08 1.33 -8.73
N LEU A 107 10.24 1.40 -7.69
CA LEU A 107 8.95 0.70 -7.67
C LEU A 107 7.98 1.21 -8.74
N LEU A 108 8.09 2.46 -9.14
CA LEU A 108 7.25 3.10 -10.15
C LEU A 108 7.73 2.89 -11.58
N LEU A 109 8.98 2.42 -11.80
CA LEU A 109 9.55 2.27 -13.15
C LEU A 109 8.63 1.54 -14.13
N ASN A 110 8.18 0.35 -13.76
CA ASN A 110 7.28 -0.47 -14.58
C ASN A 110 5.81 -0.36 -14.14
N HIS A 111 5.51 0.40 -13.08
CA HIS A 111 4.14 0.53 -12.59
C HIS A 111 3.30 1.32 -13.58
N PRO A 112 2.12 0.82 -14.03
CA PRO A 112 1.32 1.49 -15.05
C PRO A 112 0.63 2.72 -14.47
N LEU A 113 0.29 3.68 -15.35
CA LEU A 113 -0.49 4.87 -15.00
C LEU A 113 -2.00 4.56 -14.91
N ASP A 114 -2.34 3.48 -14.25
CA ASP A 114 -3.69 2.93 -14.18
C ASP A 114 -4.53 3.46 -13.01
N CYS A 115 -4.03 4.40 -12.21
CA CYS A 115 -4.78 4.88 -11.04
C CYS A 115 -6.23 5.26 -11.34
N PRO A 116 -6.56 5.92 -12.47
CA PRO A 116 -7.95 6.25 -12.82
C PRO A 116 -8.85 5.03 -13.00
N ILE A 117 -8.31 3.88 -13.38
CA ILE A 117 -9.05 2.63 -13.61
C ILE A 117 -8.72 1.52 -12.61
N CYS A 118 -7.86 1.79 -11.64
CA CYS A 118 -7.44 0.83 -10.62
C CYS A 118 -8.38 0.87 -9.42
N ASP A 119 -8.92 -0.29 -9.01
CA ASP A 119 -9.82 -0.37 -7.85
C ASP A 119 -9.15 -0.07 -6.51
N GLN A 120 -7.81 -0.09 -6.45
CA GLN A 120 -7.03 0.26 -5.27
C GLN A 120 -6.83 1.78 -5.11
N ALA A 121 -7.20 2.60 -6.10
CA ALA A 121 -7.05 4.04 -6.02
C ALA A 121 -7.77 4.62 -4.78
N GLY A 122 -7.09 5.52 -4.07
CA GLY A 122 -7.58 6.14 -2.83
C GLY A 122 -7.32 5.32 -1.55
N GLU A 123 -6.77 4.10 -1.67
CA GLU A 123 -6.34 3.25 -0.55
C GLU A 123 -5.05 2.48 -0.87
N CYS A 124 -4.27 2.96 -1.82
CA CYS A 124 -3.06 2.32 -2.32
C CYS A 124 -1.81 2.81 -1.60
N HIS A 125 -1.12 1.92 -0.89
CA HIS A 125 0.11 2.27 -0.18
C HIS A 125 1.21 2.81 -1.09
N LEU A 126 1.31 2.32 -2.34
CA LEU A 126 2.29 2.85 -3.29
C LEU A 126 1.94 4.28 -3.75
N GLN A 127 0.65 4.56 -3.91
CA GLN A 127 0.17 5.89 -4.24
C GLN A 127 0.54 6.88 -3.12
N ASP A 128 0.24 6.53 -1.86
CA ASP A 128 0.57 7.37 -0.71
C ASP A 128 2.08 7.60 -0.60
N LEU A 129 2.90 6.53 -0.69
CA LEU A 129 4.35 6.66 -0.68
C LEU A 129 4.91 7.50 -1.84
N SER A 130 4.29 7.43 -3.01
CA SER A 130 4.67 8.24 -4.16
C SER A 130 4.52 9.73 -3.87
N PHE A 131 3.46 10.12 -3.17
CA PHE A 131 3.24 11.51 -2.77
C PHE A 131 4.10 11.94 -1.59
N GLU A 132 4.29 11.07 -0.60
CA GLU A 132 5.05 11.41 0.61
C GLU A 132 6.55 11.49 0.34
N HIS A 133 7.09 10.57 -0.47
CA HIS A 133 8.52 10.35 -0.61
C HIS A 133 9.01 10.35 -2.06
N GLY A 134 8.10 10.32 -3.04
CA GLY A 134 8.46 10.26 -4.46
C GLY A 134 8.97 11.60 -4.99
N LYS A 135 9.50 11.56 -6.22
CA LYS A 135 9.88 12.73 -7.02
C LYS A 135 8.81 12.99 -8.08
N SER A 136 8.69 14.23 -8.52
CA SER A 136 7.73 14.63 -9.56
C SER A 136 8.09 14.10 -10.95
N SER A 137 9.38 13.76 -11.19
CA SER A 137 9.89 13.25 -12.46
C SER A 137 10.71 11.99 -12.27
N THR A 138 10.78 11.18 -13.32
CA THR A 138 11.67 10.01 -13.37
C THR A 138 12.95 10.36 -14.14
N ARG A 139 14.04 9.70 -13.76
CA ARG A 139 15.35 9.78 -14.46
C ARG A 139 15.45 8.81 -15.63
N TYR A 140 14.44 7.97 -15.85
CA TYR A 140 14.50 6.86 -16.80
C TYR A 140 13.49 7.05 -17.94
N GLU A 141 14.00 6.87 -19.15
CA GLU A 141 13.22 6.87 -20.39
C GLU A 141 13.30 5.47 -21.00
N PHE A 142 12.26 4.66 -20.80
CA PHE A 142 12.16 3.35 -21.41
C PHE A 142 10.70 2.89 -21.49
N GLN A 143 10.46 1.92 -22.34
CA GLN A 143 9.14 1.32 -22.47
C GLN A 143 8.83 0.44 -21.25
N ARG A 144 7.73 0.72 -20.55
CA ARG A 144 7.28 -0.08 -19.41
C ARG A 144 6.90 -1.48 -19.86
N ARG A 145 7.26 -2.46 -19.07
CA ARG A 145 6.90 -3.84 -19.31
C ARG A 145 5.42 -4.08 -19.04
N THR A 146 4.84 -4.97 -19.83
CA THR A 146 3.50 -5.48 -19.63
C THR A 146 3.57 -7.00 -19.45
N PHE A 147 2.74 -7.52 -18.58
CA PHE A 147 2.63 -8.96 -18.32
C PHE A 147 1.32 -9.50 -18.90
N LYS A 148 1.32 -10.79 -19.23
CA LYS A 148 0.10 -11.49 -19.60
C LYS A 148 -0.90 -11.47 -18.46
N LYS A 149 -2.19 -11.52 -18.79
CA LYS A 149 -3.25 -11.65 -17.80
C LYS A 149 -3.32 -13.12 -17.36
N HIS A 150 -3.26 -13.36 -16.05
CA HIS A 150 -3.49 -14.67 -15.47
C HIS A 150 -4.88 -14.70 -14.84
N ASP A 151 -5.64 -15.73 -15.07
CA ASP A 151 -6.91 -15.96 -14.38
C ASP A 151 -6.65 -16.72 -13.07
N LEU A 152 -7.02 -16.12 -11.96
CA LEU A 152 -6.91 -16.71 -10.63
C LEU A 152 -8.23 -17.31 -10.12
N GLY A 153 -9.22 -17.49 -11.02
CA GLY A 153 -10.51 -18.05 -10.67
C GLY A 153 -11.63 -17.02 -10.51
N LYS A 154 -12.73 -17.42 -9.86
CA LYS A 154 -14.01 -16.71 -9.85
C LYS A 154 -13.96 -15.31 -9.20
N HIS A 155 -13.17 -15.15 -8.14
CA HIS A 155 -13.29 -14.00 -7.24
C HIS A 155 -12.16 -12.97 -7.35
N ILE A 156 -10.96 -13.43 -7.74
CA ILE A 156 -9.75 -12.62 -7.67
C ILE A 156 -9.29 -12.23 -9.07
N GLN A 157 -9.04 -10.96 -9.27
CA GLN A 157 -8.40 -10.44 -10.48
C GLN A 157 -6.93 -10.14 -10.19
N LEU A 158 -6.03 -10.69 -11.00
CA LEU A 158 -4.63 -10.34 -11.01
C LEU A 158 -4.31 -9.38 -12.18
N HIS A 159 -3.70 -8.28 -11.84
CA HIS A 159 -3.03 -7.36 -12.76
C HIS A 159 -1.53 -7.37 -12.47
N MET A 160 -0.80 -8.29 -13.09
CA MET A 160 0.62 -8.50 -12.78
C MET A 160 1.46 -7.25 -13.04
N THR A 161 1.14 -6.44 -14.06
CA THR A 161 1.83 -5.18 -14.36
C THR A 161 1.83 -4.19 -13.17
N ARG A 162 0.84 -4.26 -12.27
CA ARG A 162 0.75 -3.43 -11.06
C ARG A 162 1.50 -4.03 -9.87
N CYS A 163 1.98 -5.26 -9.98
CA CYS A 163 2.63 -5.96 -8.88
C CYS A 163 4.01 -5.38 -8.58
N ILE A 164 4.32 -5.23 -7.29
CA ILE A 164 5.63 -4.77 -6.79
C ILE A 164 6.48 -5.92 -6.24
N LEU A 165 6.10 -7.16 -6.49
CA LEU A 165 6.81 -8.37 -6.04
C LEU A 165 7.10 -8.39 -4.52
N CYS A 166 6.13 -7.97 -3.71
CA CYS A 166 6.25 -7.94 -2.24
C CYS A 166 6.10 -9.31 -1.58
N TYR A 167 5.52 -10.29 -2.28
CA TYR A 167 5.28 -11.67 -1.86
C TYR A 167 4.29 -11.87 -0.71
N ARG A 168 3.59 -10.83 -0.26
CA ARG A 168 2.58 -10.97 0.79
C ARG A 168 1.52 -12.02 0.41
N CYS A 169 1.01 -11.99 -0.82
CA CYS A 169 0.01 -12.95 -1.31
C CYS A 169 0.52 -14.40 -1.35
N VAL A 170 1.81 -14.60 -1.67
CA VAL A 170 2.43 -15.95 -1.66
C VAL A 170 2.47 -16.48 -0.24
N PHE A 171 2.92 -15.68 0.74
CA PHE A 171 2.91 -16.08 2.14
C PHE A 171 1.50 -16.30 2.68
N THR A 172 0.52 -15.48 2.26
CA THR A 172 -0.88 -15.66 2.65
C THR A 172 -1.42 -16.99 2.11
N ALA A 173 -1.20 -17.30 0.84
CA ALA A 173 -1.64 -18.56 0.25
C ALA A 173 -0.97 -19.76 0.93
N ASP A 174 0.34 -19.70 1.19
CA ASP A 174 1.09 -20.77 1.82
C ASP A 174 0.61 -21.04 3.28
N GLN A 175 0.39 -19.98 4.07
CA GLN A 175 0.07 -20.10 5.49
C GLN A 175 -1.42 -20.32 5.78
N LEU A 176 -2.33 -19.76 4.96
CA LEU A 176 -3.76 -19.95 5.17
C LEU A 176 -4.34 -21.16 4.47
N THR A 177 -3.72 -21.64 3.38
CA THR A 177 -4.32 -22.69 2.57
C THR A 177 -3.59 -24.01 2.63
N ASN A 178 -2.39 -24.05 3.22
CA ASN A 178 -1.47 -25.18 3.21
C ASN A 178 -1.22 -25.80 1.81
N LYS A 179 -1.50 -25.00 0.76
CA LYS A 179 -1.33 -25.40 -0.64
C LYS A 179 -0.55 -24.30 -1.36
N ARG A 180 0.64 -24.63 -1.77
CA ARG A 180 1.50 -23.74 -2.56
C ARG A 180 1.06 -23.72 -4.02
N VAL A 181 -0.14 -23.21 -4.30
CA VAL A 181 -0.68 -23.09 -5.66
C VAL A 181 -0.23 -21.78 -6.31
N HIS A 182 0.01 -20.77 -5.50
CA HIS A 182 0.37 -19.40 -5.90
C HIS A 182 1.83 -19.15 -5.55
N GLY A 183 2.62 -18.74 -6.51
CA GLY A 183 4.06 -18.59 -6.32
C GLY A 183 4.68 -17.60 -7.28
N ILE A 184 6.01 -17.64 -7.34
CA ILE A 184 6.82 -16.81 -8.21
C ILE A 184 7.28 -17.69 -9.36
N LEU A 185 7.01 -17.24 -10.58
CA LEU A 185 7.57 -17.79 -11.80
C LEU A 185 8.70 -16.89 -12.26
N ASP A 186 9.68 -17.48 -12.88
CA ASP A 186 10.88 -16.83 -13.41
C ASP A 186 11.70 -16.06 -12.34
N ARG A 187 12.64 -15.26 -12.76
CA ARG A 187 13.55 -14.51 -11.88
C ARG A 187 14.01 -13.21 -12.52
N GLY A 188 14.57 -12.35 -11.66
CA GLY A 188 15.07 -11.04 -12.08
C GLY A 188 13.94 -10.16 -12.59
N ASP A 189 14.15 -9.58 -13.75
CA ASP A 189 13.20 -8.67 -14.36
C ASP A 189 11.98 -9.35 -15.02
N HIS A 190 12.04 -10.66 -15.23
CA HIS A 190 10.94 -11.48 -15.73
C HIS A 190 10.09 -12.11 -14.62
N ALA A 191 10.46 -11.90 -13.34
CA ALA A 191 9.73 -12.49 -12.22
C ALA A 191 8.27 -12.04 -12.20
N GLU A 192 7.37 -13.01 -12.09
CA GLU A 192 5.93 -12.75 -11.98
C GLU A 192 5.26 -13.63 -10.93
N ILE A 193 4.15 -13.13 -10.41
CA ILE A 193 3.30 -13.88 -9.50
C ILE A 193 2.23 -14.60 -10.34
N ALA A 194 2.18 -15.90 -10.25
CA ALA A 194 1.20 -16.70 -10.97
C ALA A 194 0.86 -17.98 -10.21
N THR A 195 -0.11 -18.70 -10.71
CA THR A 195 -0.44 -20.05 -10.21
C THR A 195 0.33 -21.09 -11.00
N HIS A 196 0.81 -22.13 -10.31
CA HIS A 196 1.44 -23.26 -10.96
C HIS A 196 0.39 -24.05 -11.77
N ILE A 197 0.65 -24.25 -13.07
CA ILE A 197 -0.20 -25.01 -13.99
C ILE A 197 -1.63 -24.42 -14.11
N GLU A 198 -1.76 -23.07 -14.15
CA GLU A 198 -3.05 -22.39 -14.34
C GLU A 198 -4.20 -22.86 -13.42
N LYS A 199 -3.85 -23.44 -12.26
CA LYS A 199 -4.85 -23.84 -11.27
C LYS A 199 -5.50 -22.61 -10.65
N SER A 200 -6.83 -22.62 -10.60
CA SER A 200 -7.58 -21.59 -9.86
C SER A 200 -7.21 -21.61 -8.37
N LEU A 201 -7.22 -20.43 -7.77
CA LEU A 201 -7.13 -20.30 -6.32
C LEU A 201 -8.49 -20.70 -5.71
N ASP A 202 -8.58 -21.95 -5.32
CA ASP A 202 -9.81 -22.55 -4.80
C ASP A 202 -9.63 -22.96 -3.34
N ASN A 203 -9.78 -21.98 -2.45
CA ASN A 203 -9.75 -22.16 -1.01
C ASN A 203 -10.61 -21.09 -0.34
N ASP A 204 -11.31 -21.47 0.73
CA ASP A 204 -12.26 -20.59 1.43
C ASP A 204 -11.68 -19.31 2.02
N PHE A 205 -10.36 -19.23 2.22
CA PHE A 205 -9.67 -18.07 2.77
C PHE A 205 -8.83 -17.31 1.74
N ILE A 206 -8.81 -17.76 0.49
CA ILE A 206 -7.93 -17.15 -0.51
C ILE A 206 -8.26 -15.69 -0.82
N GLY A 207 -9.49 -15.26 -0.61
CA GLY A 207 -9.91 -13.87 -0.77
C GLY A 207 -9.08 -12.88 0.06
N ASN A 208 -8.44 -13.34 1.15
CA ASN A 208 -7.58 -12.47 1.97
C ASN A 208 -6.31 -11.99 1.24
N VAL A 209 -5.91 -12.59 0.12
CA VAL A 209 -4.81 -12.06 -0.71
C VAL A 209 -5.12 -10.66 -1.27
N ILE A 210 -6.40 -10.30 -1.39
CA ILE A 210 -6.83 -8.96 -1.79
C ILE A 210 -6.50 -7.96 -0.69
N ASP A 211 -6.81 -8.28 0.57
CA ASP A 211 -6.58 -7.38 1.70
C ASP A 211 -5.10 -7.17 2.02
N VAL A 212 -4.27 -8.20 1.82
CA VAL A 212 -2.83 -8.11 2.09
C VAL A 212 -2.05 -7.46 0.95
N CYS A 213 -2.64 -7.35 -0.25
CA CYS A 213 -1.97 -6.73 -1.38
C CYS A 213 -1.87 -5.22 -1.18
N PRO A 214 -0.63 -4.63 -1.14
CA PRO A 214 -0.46 -3.21 -0.87
C PRO A 214 -0.77 -2.31 -2.08
N VAL A 215 -1.05 -2.90 -3.23
CA VAL A 215 -1.30 -2.22 -4.51
C VAL A 215 -2.48 -2.86 -5.24
N GLY A 216 -2.93 -2.28 -6.33
CA GLY A 216 -4.04 -2.80 -7.14
C GLY A 216 -3.70 -3.98 -8.06
N ALA A 217 -2.73 -4.83 -7.65
CA ALA A 217 -2.39 -6.03 -8.40
C ALA A 217 -3.41 -7.15 -8.19
N LEU A 218 -3.87 -7.36 -6.95
CA LEU A 218 -4.92 -8.31 -6.60
C LEU A 218 -6.15 -7.54 -6.14
N THR A 219 -7.24 -7.69 -6.86
CA THR A 219 -8.50 -6.97 -6.62
C THR A 219 -9.71 -7.90 -6.66
N ASP A 220 -10.81 -7.46 -6.05
CA ASP A 220 -12.07 -8.17 -6.00
C ASP A 220 -12.80 -8.06 -7.35
N LYS A 221 -12.98 -9.17 -8.07
CA LYS A 221 -13.75 -9.21 -9.33
C LYS A 221 -15.20 -8.74 -9.14
N THR A 222 -15.80 -8.96 -7.96
CA THR A 222 -17.20 -8.62 -7.69
C THR A 222 -17.40 -7.13 -7.44
N PHE A 223 -16.33 -6.42 -7.06
CA PHE A 223 -16.33 -4.97 -6.83
C PHE A 223 -15.83 -4.18 -8.04
N ARG A 224 -15.04 -4.81 -8.90
CA ARG A 224 -14.34 -4.16 -10.00
C ARG A 224 -15.28 -3.29 -10.86
N PHE A 225 -14.88 -2.02 -11.05
CA PHE A 225 -15.59 -0.99 -11.83
C PHE A 225 -17.01 -0.62 -11.33
N LYS A 226 -17.42 -1.09 -10.16
CA LYS A 226 -18.75 -0.75 -9.64
C LYS A 226 -18.77 0.60 -8.93
N ASN A 227 -17.74 0.90 -8.15
CA ASN A 227 -17.68 2.15 -7.39
C ASN A 227 -16.23 2.51 -7.05
N ARG A 228 -16.03 3.72 -6.53
CA ARG A 228 -14.76 4.18 -5.96
C ARG A 228 -14.86 4.21 -4.45
N VAL A 229 -13.73 3.88 -3.80
CA VAL A 229 -13.69 3.74 -2.35
C VAL A 229 -14.06 5.02 -1.60
N TRP A 230 -13.77 6.19 -2.16
CA TRP A 230 -14.09 7.50 -1.55
C TRP A 230 -15.57 7.88 -1.62
N PHE A 231 -16.37 7.19 -2.42
CA PHE A 231 -17.82 7.33 -2.44
C PHE A 231 -18.54 6.34 -1.53
N LEU A 232 -17.80 5.43 -0.89
CA LEU A 232 -18.34 4.41 -0.01
C LEU A 232 -18.13 4.80 1.45
N LYS A 233 -19.10 4.47 2.29
CA LYS A 233 -19.01 4.60 3.73
C LYS A 233 -18.57 3.26 4.33
N PRO A 234 -17.42 3.21 5.03
CA PRO A 234 -17.01 2.03 5.75
C PRO A 234 -17.79 1.91 7.06
N MET A 235 -18.32 0.73 7.34
CA MET A 235 -19.03 0.41 8.57
C MET A 235 -18.49 -0.90 9.13
N ASP A 236 -18.19 -0.93 10.42
CA ASP A 236 -17.84 -2.16 11.10
C ASP A 236 -19.09 -2.97 11.37
N ALA A 237 -18.97 -4.25 11.11
CA ALA A 237 -20.03 -5.21 11.29
C ALA A 237 -19.48 -6.59 11.67
N HIS A 238 -20.35 -7.42 12.25
CA HIS A 238 -20.03 -8.81 12.51
C HIS A 238 -21.24 -9.70 12.22
N ARG A 239 -20.94 -10.98 12.10
CA ARG A 239 -21.94 -12.05 12.03
C ARG A 239 -21.41 -13.31 12.68
N ASP A 240 -22.27 -14.15 13.15
CA ASP A 240 -21.90 -15.50 13.53
C ASP A 240 -21.56 -16.30 12.26
N CYS A 241 -20.30 -16.70 12.14
CA CYS A 241 -19.80 -17.45 11.01
C CYS A 241 -19.06 -18.70 11.51
N PRO A 242 -19.48 -19.90 11.09
CA PRO A 242 -18.86 -21.14 11.55
C PRO A 242 -17.44 -21.34 11.02
N THR A 243 -17.01 -20.54 10.01
CA THR A 243 -15.75 -20.77 9.30
C THR A 243 -14.68 -19.74 9.66
N CYS A 244 -15.05 -18.49 9.97
CA CYS A 244 -14.10 -17.40 10.22
C CYS A 244 -14.54 -16.52 11.40
N SER A 245 -13.76 -15.48 11.70
CA SER A 245 -14.10 -14.52 12.77
C SER A 245 -15.45 -13.80 12.58
N GLY A 246 -15.96 -13.77 11.35
CA GLY A 246 -17.16 -13.02 11.00
C GLY A 246 -17.07 -11.50 11.17
N ARG A 247 -15.92 -10.95 11.55
CA ARG A 247 -15.70 -9.52 11.79
C ARG A 247 -15.17 -8.84 10.53
N VAL A 248 -15.91 -7.85 10.04
CA VAL A 248 -15.65 -7.24 8.73
C VAL A 248 -15.84 -5.73 8.77
N THR A 249 -15.34 -5.08 7.73
CA THR A 249 -15.75 -3.73 7.33
C THR A 249 -16.59 -3.84 6.07
N LEU A 250 -17.85 -3.36 6.16
CA LEU A 250 -18.75 -3.22 5.02
C LEU A 250 -18.49 -1.88 4.34
N TRP A 251 -18.44 -1.90 3.03
CA TRP A 251 -18.29 -0.71 2.20
C TRP A 251 -19.59 -0.48 1.46
N ASN A 252 -20.40 0.45 1.95
CA ASN A 252 -21.74 0.68 1.47
C ASN A 252 -21.96 2.10 0.92
N ARG A 253 -23.00 2.22 0.10
CA ARG A 253 -23.55 3.49 -0.36
C ARG A 253 -25.07 3.39 -0.29
N GLY A 254 -25.68 4.13 0.64
CA GLY A 254 -27.05 3.86 1.04
C GLY A 254 -27.16 2.46 1.64
N ASP A 255 -28.15 1.69 1.23
CA ASP A 255 -28.43 0.34 1.73
C ASP A 255 -27.65 -0.76 0.97
N GLU A 256 -26.94 -0.40 -0.10
CA GLU A 256 -26.18 -1.36 -0.91
C GLU A 256 -24.77 -1.55 -0.40
N VAL A 257 -24.39 -2.82 -0.19
CA VAL A 257 -23.02 -3.22 0.16
C VAL A 257 -22.26 -3.59 -1.11
N PHE A 258 -21.28 -2.78 -1.47
CA PHE A 258 -20.47 -2.97 -2.68
C PHE A 258 -19.36 -3.98 -2.48
N ARG A 259 -18.68 -3.95 -1.33
CA ARG A 259 -17.64 -4.91 -0.98
C ARG A 259 -17.58 -5.13 0.54
N VAL A 260 -17.00 -6.28 0.90
CA VAL A 260 -16.72 -6.67 2.29
C VAL A 260 -15.22 -6.94 2.40
N THR A 261 -14.56 -6.35 3.39
CA THR A 261 -13.14 -6.55 3.67
C THR A 261 -12.95 -7.01 5.11
N ALA A 262 -11.83 -7.64 5.42
CA ALA A 262 -11.42 -7.80 6.80
C ALA A 262 -11.21 -6.42 7.45
N ARG A 263 -11.37 -6.32 8.77
CA ARG A 263 -11.01 -5.10 9.50
C ARG A 263 -9.51 -4.90 9.47
N LYS A 264 -9.07 -3.67 9.28
CA LYS A 264 -7.65 -3.31 9.21
C LYS A 264 -7.30 -2.30 10.29
N ASP A 265 -6.13 -2.47 10.87
CA ASP A 265 -5.53 -1.54 11.81
C ASP A 265 -4.99 -0.27 11.11
N GLU A 266 -4.39 0.61 11.87
CA GLU A 266 -3.75 1.86 11.37
C GLU A 266 -2.63 1.62 10.35
N TRP A 267 -2.01 0.42 10.35
CA TRP A 267 -0.94 0.03 9.43
C TRP A 267 -1.48 -0.62 8.14
N GLY A 268 -2.82 -0.72 8.01
CA GLY A 268 -3.48 -1.41 6.91
C GLY A 268 -3.33 -2.93 6.96
N GLU A 269 -2.98 -3.47 8.14
CA GLU A 269 -2.91 -4.91 8.39
C GLU A 269 -4.21 -5.41 9.02
N ILE A 270 -4.54 -6.69 8.84
CA ILE A 270 -5.75 -7.27 9.41
C ILE A 270 -5.67 -7.22 10.94
N GLU A 271 -6.72 -6.70 11.59
CA GLU A 271 -6.84 -6.67 13.04
C GLU A 271 -6.90 -8.08 13.64
N ASP A 272 -6.45 -8.20 14.87
CA ASP A 272 -6.68 -9.41 15.64
C ASP A 272 -8.12 -9.44 16.17
N THR A 273 -8.64 -10.66 16.36
CA THR A 273 -9.90 -10.87 17.08
C THR A 273 -9.70 -10.59 18.57
N PRO A 274 -10.77 -10.41 19.35
CA PRO A 274 -10.66 -10.25 20.82
C PRO A 274 -9.89 -11.38 21.51
N GLU A 275 -9.87 -12.58 20.89
CA GLU A 275 -9.15 -13.76 21.38
C GLU A 275 -7.66 -13.77 20.94
N GLY A 276 -7.17 -12.71 20.32
CA GLY A 276 -5.79 -12.56 19.87
C GLY A 276 -5.41 -13.38 18.64
N LYS A 277 -6.39 -13.80 17.83
CA LYS A 277 -6.14 -14.49 16.56
C LYS A 277 -6.30 -13.52 15.39
N PRO A 278 -5.54 -13.68 14.29
CA PRO A 278 -5.74 -12.84 13.11
C PRO A 278 -7.17 -12.95 12.56
N GLY A 279 -7.80 -11.80 12.30
CA GLY A 279 -9.19 -11.69 11.86
C GLY A 279 -9.39 -11.99 10.37
N TRP A 280 -8.81 -13.09 9.85
CA TRP A 280 -9.04 -13.55 8.49
C TRP A 280 -10.52 -13.84 8.25
N ILE A 281 -11.03 -13.49 7.07
CA ILE A 281 -12.42 -13.74 6.70
C ILE A 281 -12.52 -14.76 5.56
N CYS A 282 -13.57 -15.59 5.59
CA CYS A 282 -13.80 -16.57 4.55
C CYS A 282 -14.41 -15.94 3.29
N ASN A 283 -14.33 -16.68 2.18
CA ASN A 283 -14.89 -16.23 0.90
C ASN A 283 -16.40 -16.02 0.95
N THR A 284 -17.14 -16.83 1.68
CA THR A 284 -18.58 -16.65 1.87
C THR A 284 -18.89 -15.29 2.49
N CYS A 285 -18.22 -14.92 3.58
CA CYS A 285 -18.38 -13.60 4.18
C CYS A 285 -18.00 -12.48 3.22
N ARG A 286 -16.93 -12.67 2.45
CA ARG A 286 -16.41 -11.63 1.55
C ARG A 286 -17.26 -11.42 0.31
N PHE A 287 -17.69 -12.49 -0.36
CA PHE A 287 -18.26 -12.41 -1.70
C PHE A 287 -19.76 -12.65 -1.76
N ASP A 288 -20.31 -13.47 -0.85
CA ASP A 288 -21.70 -13.89 -0.93
C ASP A 288 -22.62 -13.09 0.00
N LYS A 289 -22.09 -12.53 1.11
CA LYS A 289 -22.84 -11.76 2.09
C LYS A 289 -22.83 -10.27 1.81
N LYS A 290 -23.64 -9.82 0.85
CA LYS A 290 -23.68 -8.45 0.33
C LYS A 290 -24.91 -7.64 0.76
N HIS A 291 -25.78 -8.19 1.62
CA HIS A 291 -26.93 -7.49 2.17
C HIS A 291 -26.64 -7.02 3.59
N THR A 292 -27.08 -5.82 3.94
CA THR A 292 -26.96 -5.28 5.31
C THR A 292 -27.61 -6.20 6.34
N ASN A 293 -28.72 -6.88 5.98
CA ASN A 293 -29.41 -7.84 6.84
C ASN A 293 -28.61 -9.11 7.17
N ASP A 294 -27.53 -9.38 6.44
CA ASP A 294 -26.64 -10.50 6.76
C ASP A 294 -25.71 -10.21 7.95
N TRP A 295 -25.74 -8.98 8.47
CA TRP A 295 -24.77 -8.45 9.41
C TRP A 295 -25.39 -7.71 10.58
N VAL A 296 -24.75 -7.80 11.74
CA VAL A 296 -24.97 -6.89 12.87
C VAL A 296 -24.04 -5.70 12.70
N ILE A 297 -24.61 -4.52 12.48
CA ILE A 297 -23.88 -3.28 12.26
C ILE A 297 -23.43 -2.72 13.62
N GLU A 298 -22.13 -2.47 13.79
CA GLU A 298 -21.56 -1.91 15.01
C GLU A 298 -21.48 -0.38 14.95
N GLY A 299 -21.22 0.18 13.76
CA GLY A 299 -21.14 1.63 13.56
C GLY A 299 -20.21 2.04 12.41
N PRO A 300 -20.10 3.34 12.16
CA PRO A 300 -19.19 3.85 11.15
C PRO A 300 -17.73 3.59 11.59
N ARG A 301 -16.90 3.16 10.64
CA ARG A 301 -15.47 3.01 10.86
C ARG A 301 -14.76 4.29 10.46
N GLU A 302 -14.06 4.91 11.39
CA GLU A 302 -13.05 5.88 11.06
C GLU A 302 -11.84 5.17 10.46
N ILE A 303 -11.68 5.26 9.16
CA ILE A 303 -10.47 4.79 8.50
C ILE A 303 -9.48 5.93 8.55
N ASN A 304 -8.43 5.74 9.33
CA ASN A 304 -7.26 6.61 9.26
C ASN A 304 -6.60 6.36 7.90
N ARG A 305 -7.16 6.98 6.87
CA ARG A 305 -6.63 6.89 5.52
C ARG A 305 -5.42 7.79 5.47
N HIS A 306 -4.24 7.19 5.43
CA HIS A 306 -3.05 7.85 4.92
C HIS A 306 -3.18 8.08 3.40
N SER A 307 -4.38 8.31 2.90
CA SER A 307 -4.55 8.66 1.52
C SER A 307 -4.20 10.14 1.34
N VAL A 308 -3.48 10.41 0.28
CA VAL A 308 -3.12 11.75 -0.19
C VAL A 308 -4.29 12.74 -0.11
N ILE A 309 -5.50 12.26 -0.43
CA ILE A 309 -6.72 13.08 -0.43
C ILE A 309 -7.22 13.35 0.99
N ALA A 310 -7.17 12.35 1.88
CA ALA A 310 -7.77 12.45 3.22
C ALA A 310 -6.89 13.20 4.23
N GLN A 311 -5.57 13.18 4.06
CA GLN A 311 -4.64 13.81 5.00
C GLN A 311 -4.01 15.11 4.51
N GLY A 312 -4.36 15.56 3.31
CA GLY A 312 -3.81 16.77 2.76
C GLY A 312 -2.30 16.77 2.56
N HIS A 313 -1.67 15.60 2.40
CA HIS A 313 -0.25 15.48 2.02
C HIS A 313 0.05 16.26 0.74
N TYR A 314 -0.94 16.39 -0.10
CA TYR A 314 -0.92 17.27 -1.27
C TYR A 314 -0.69 18.73 -0.89
N ALA A 315 -1.41 19.21 0.12
CA ALA A 315 -1.34 20.59 0.56
C ALA A 315 0.05 20.96 1.07
N GLY A 316 0.70 20.08 1.85
CA GLY A 316 2.06 20.31 2.33
C GLY A 316 3.10 20.38 1.23
N LYS A 317 3.03 19.49 0.23
CA LYS A 317 3.96 19.48 -0.91
C LYS A 317 3.76 20.61 -1.91
N LEU A 318 2.55 21.16 -1.98
CA LEU A 318 2.19 22.27 -2.85
C LEU A 318 2.27 23.62 -2.14
N GLY A 319 2.82 23.68 -0.91
CA GLY A 319 2.94 24.90 -0.13
C GLY A 319 1.63 25.38 0.51
N MET A 320 0.61 24.54 0.55
CA MET A 320 -0.68 24.87 1.19
C MET A 320 -0.61 24.67 2.71
N THR A 321 -1.16 25.58 3.47
CA THR A 321 -0.80 25.80 4.86
C THR A 321 -1.33 24.82 5.87
N LYS A 322 -2.44 24.13 5.68
CA LYS A 322 -2.94 23.04 6.56
C LYS A 322 -4.03 22.21 5.89
N PRO A 323 -4.06 20.87 6.10
CA PRO A 323 -5.10 20.00 5.55
C PRO A 323 -6.53 20.42 5.93
N THR A 324 -6.72 20.89 7.17
CA THR A 324 -8.00 21.34 7.71
C THR A 324 -8.50 22.64 7.07
N GLU A 325 -7.61 23.54 6.70
CA GLU A 325 -7.95 24.78 6.02
C GLU A 325 -8.32 24.52 4.56
N THR A 326 -7.61 23.59 3.92
CA THR A 326 -7.94 23.14 2.56
C THR A 326 -9.31 22.48 2.51
N PHE A 327 -9.63 21.61 3.48
CA PHE A 327 -10.95 20.97 3.58
C PHE A 327 -12.07 22.01 3.85
N LYS A 328 -11.83 23.01 4.68
CA LYS A 328 -12.77 24.11 4.88
C LYS A 328 -12.97 24.89 3.59
N ALA A 329 -11.89 25.22 2.88
CA ALA A 329 -11.97 25.92 1.61
C ALA A 329 -12.75 25.14 0.54
N VAL A 330 -12.62 23.81 0.51
CA VAL A 330 -13.42 22.91 -0.34
C VAL A 330 -14.90 22.99 0.01
N ASN A 331 -15.23 22.92 1.31
CA ASN A 331 -16.61 22.98 1.78
C ASN A 331 -17.24 24.38 1.61
N ASP A 332 -16.43 25.43 1.61
CA ASP A 332 -16.86 26.80 1.37
C ASP A 332 -17.04 27.14 -0.13
N GLY A 333 -16.96 26.15 -1.01
CA GLY A 333 -17.08 26.33 -2.47
C GLY A 333 -15.85 26.95 -3.14
N ARG A 334 -14.73 27.08 -2.41
CA ARG A 334 -13.45 27.62 -2.95
C ARG A 334 -12.54 26.55 -3.55
N ALA A 335 -12.89 25.27 -3.39
CA ALA A 335 -12.09 24.17 -3.92
C ALA A 335 -11.76 24.27 -5.42
N PRO A 336 -12.71 24.64 -6.30
CA PRO A 336 -12.41 24.76 -7.70
C PRO A 336 -11.34 25.83 -7.99
N HIS A 337 -11.38 26.93 -7.27
CA HIS A 337 -10.39 28.01 -7.43
C HIS A 337 -9.01 27.61 -6.92
N LEU A 338 -8.94 26.93 -5.78
CA LEU A 338 -7.68 26.42 -5.24
C LEU A 338 -7.03 25.38 -6.16
N LEU A 339 -7.81 24.48 -6.73
CA LEU A 339 -7.32 23.50 -7.70
C LEU A 339 -6.88 24.16 -9.02
N MET A 340 -7.61 25.18 -9.47
CA MET A 340 -7.24 25.96 -10.66
C MET A 340 -5.99 26.80 -10.42
N ASP A 341 -5.85 27.42 -9.24
CA ASP A 341 -4.67 28.20 -8.90
C ASP A 341 -3.41 27.30 -8.78
N ILE A 342 -3.56 26.12 -8.22
CA ILE A 342 -2.47 25.13 -8.16
C ILE A 342 -2.06 24.69 -9.57
N HIS A 343 -3.01 24.41 -10.44
CA HIS A 343 -2.71 24.06 -11.84
C HIS A 343 -2.11 25.25 -12.58
N HIS A 344 -2.59 26.45 -12.34
CA HIS A 344 -2.10 27.66 -12.99
C HIS A 344 -0.66 27.99 -12.54
N GLU A 345 -0.35 27.86 -11.26
CA GLU A 345 1.01 28.06 -10.76
C GLU A 345 1.97 26.98 -11.27
N SER A 346 1.55 25.72 -11.36
CA SER A 346 2.38 24.64 -11.93
C SER A 346 2.57 24.83 -13.44
N GLU A 347 1.58 25.32 -14.16
CA GLU A 347 1.70 25.64 -15.58
C GLU A 347 2.60 26.85 -15.84
N VAL A 348 2.56 27.86 -14.98
CA VAL A 348 3.42 29.04 -15.08
C VAL A 348 4.89 28.70 -14.79
N ASN A 349 5.14 27.73 -13.91
CA ASN A 349 6.50 27.34 -13.53
C ASN A 349 7.09 26.20 -14.39
N LEU A 350 6.35 25.67 -15.35
CA LEU A 350 6.79 24.67 -16.29
C LEU A 350 6.77 25.23 -17.74
N PRO A 351 7.76 26.04 -18.15
CA PRO A 351 7.82 26.60 -19.50
C PRO A 351 7.88 25.56 -20.59
N SER A 352 8.23 24.31 -20.29
CA SER A 352 8.23 23.16 -21.21
C SER A 352 6.85 22.61 -21.57
N VAL A 353 5.80 23.02 -20.87
CA VAL A 353 4.42 22.59 -21.15
C VAL A 353 3.68 23.57 -22.09
N ARG A 354 4.21 24.75 -22.29
CA ARG A 354 3.71 25.63 -23.35
C ARG A 354 4.19 25.13 -24.71
N LEU A 355 3.39 24.30 -25.33
CA LEU A 355 3.49 24.14 -26.77
C LEU A 355 3.28 25.55 -27.36
N SER A 356 4.32 26.10 -27.99
CA SER A 356 4.13 27.30 -28.78
C SER A 356 3.03 26.99 -29.81
N GLU A 357 2.13 27.93 -30.07
CA GLU A 357 1.07 27.76 -31.06
C GLU A 357 1.61 27.36 -32.46
N ASN A 358 2.93 27.43 -32.64
CA ASN A 358 3.64 27.09 -33.88
C ASN A 358 4.34 25.72 -33.85
N GLU A 359 4.41 25.04 -32.70
CA GLU A 359 4.92 23.69 -32.60
C GLU A 359 3.74 22.74 -32.49
N GLY A 360 3.07 22.51 -33.61
CA GLY A 360 2.27 21.31 -33.75
C GLY A 360 3.13 20.11 -33.41
N PRO A 361 2.54 18.99 -32.90
CA PRO A 361 3.30 17.82 -32.52
C PRO A 361 4.15 17.39 -33.72
N SER A 362 5.45 17.62 -33.62
CA SER A 362 6.45 17.31 -34.65
C SER A 362 6.60 15.79 -34.87
N HIS A 363 5.83 15.01 -34.15
CA HIS A 363 5.68 13.58 -34.32
C HIS A 363 4.20 13.24 -34.45
N GLY A 364 3.62 13.70 -35.58
CA GLY A 364 2.43 13.04 -36.09
C GLY A 364 2.80 11.59 -36.36
N THR A 365 2.35 10.68 -35.53
CA THR A 365 2.14 9.31 -35.96
C THR A 365 1.16 9.37 -37.12
N THR A 366 1.67 9.49 -38.33
CA THR A 366 0.92 9.16 -39.53
C THR A 366 0.54 7.70 -39.40
N PHE A 367 -0.69 7.45 -38.98
CA PHE A 367 -1.33 6.18 -39.23
C PHE A 367 -1.37 6.02 -40.74
N ASN A 368 -0.47 5.22 -41.26
CA ASN A 368 -0.44 4.84 -42.65
C ASN A 368 -1.63 3.91 -42.89
N THR A 369 -2.78 4.49 -43.28
CA THR A 369 -3.93 3.77 -43.78
C THR A 369 -3.70 3.42 -45.25
N ASN A 370 -2.68 2.65 -45.54
CA ASN A 370 -2.54 1.96 -46.81
C ASN A 370 -2.61 0.46 -46.59
N SER A 371 -3.82 -0.03 -46.33
CA SER A 371 -4.22 -1.39 -46.65
C SER A 371 -4.83 -1.37 -48.04
N ASN A 372 -4.02 -1.59 -49.05
CA ASN A 372 -4.53 -2.04 -50.32
C ASN A 372 -3.58 -3.08 -50.90
N ASN A 373 -4.15 -4.26 -51.09
CA ASN A 373 -3.85 -5.26 -52.09
C ASN A 373 -2.55 -6.10 -51.95
N ALA A 374 -2.66 -7.29 -51.52
CA ALA A 374 -2.65 -8.56 -52.27
C ALA A 374 -2.63 -9.72 -51.24
#